data_7d143119b7d6b02132aa5cbe077b386f
#
_entry.id   7d143119b7d6b02132aa5cbe077b386f
#
_cell.length_a   1.000
_cell.length_b   1.000
_cell.length_c   1.000
_cell.angle_alpha   90.00
_cell.angle_beta   90.00
_cell.angle_gamma   90.00
#
_symmetry.space_group_name_H-M   'P 1'
#
loop_
_entity.id
_entity.type
_entity.pdbx_description
1 polymer ?
#
loop_
_entity_poly.entity_id
_entity_poly.type
_entity_poly.pdbx_seq_one_letter_code
_entity_poly.pdbx_strand_id
1 'polypeptide(L)'
;MKKLIAPVLSTCVCVGAVLAGSPQPSNDPTVVNSLKQLEQDMGDAMVRSDIDKLNQIYADDFATIGSSGKVTTKKDLLQDFESFHDKLVSFENGPMDVQVFGDVAVVHGSVTEKRTQDGKDTSGQFVWMDLLEKRDGKWVVVRSAGARVK
;
A
#
# COMPACT_ATOMS: atom_id res chain seq x y z
N MET A 1 -15.16 78.23 -10.74
CA MET A 1 -14.63 76.94 -11.26
C MET A 1 -14.66 75.91 -10.12
N LYS A 2 -15.67 75.05 -10.08
CA LYS A 2 -15.80 74.00 -9.04
C LYS A 2 -15.19 72.72 -9.57
N LYS A 3 -14.13 72.19 -8.95
CA LYS A 3 -13.56 70.89 -9.26
C LYS A 3 -14.35 69.81 -8.53
N LEU A 4 -14.99 68.88 -9.31
CA LEU A 4 -15.57 67.68 -8.78
C LEU A 4 -14.44 66.65 -8.54
N ILE A 5 -14.38 66.16 -7.32
CA ILE A 5 -13.54 65.04 -6.93
C ILE A 5 -14.46 63.79 -6.90
N ALA A 6 -14.19 62.84 -7.77
CA ALA A 6 -14.89 61.55 -7.78
C ALA A 6 -14.29 60.61 -6.72
N PRO A 7 -15.08 59.83 -5.99
CA PRO A 7 -14.57 58.84 -5.05
C PRO A 7 -14.10 57.59 -5.78
N VAL A 8 -12.88 57.17 -5.53
CA VAL A 8 -12.35 55.86 -5.96
C VAL A 8 -12.92 54.79 -5.03
N LEU A 9 -13.81 53.95 -5.55
CA LEU A 9 -14.28 52.75 -4.85
C LEU A 9 -13.15 51.70 -4.91
N SER A 10 -12.52 51.45 -3.76
CA SER A 10 -11.58 50.35 -3.59
C SER A 10 -12.38 49.05 -3.33
N THR A 11 -12.47 48.19 -4.34
CA THR A 11 -13.04 46.84 -4.20
C THR A 11 -12.01 45.92 -3.54
N CYS A 12 -12.23 45.65 -2.28
CA CYS A 12 -11.46 44.65 -1.52
C CYS A 12 -11.88 43.24 -2.00
N VAL A 13 -11.07 42.60 -2.85
CA VAL A 13 -11.26 41.20 -3.23
C VAL A 13 -10.73 40.34 -2.08
N CYS A 14 -11.64 39.83 -1.26
CA CYS A 14 -11.31 38.79 -0.29
C CYS A 14 -11.05 37.47 -1.03
N VAL A 15 -9.78 37.14 -1.25
CA VAL A 15 -9.37 35.79 -1.67
C VAL A 15 -9.59 34.88 -0.47
N GLY A 16 -10.72 34.15 -0.48
CA GLY A 16 -10.98 33.10 0.49
C GLY A 16 -9.97 31.96 0.28
N ALA A 17 -9.03 31.80 1.21
CA ALA A 17 -8.19 30.62 1.27
C ALA A 17 -9.10 29.41 1.57
N VAL A 18 -9.31 28.56 0.57
CA VAL A 18 -9.93 27.25 0.78
C VAL A 18 -8.89 26.42 1.53
N LEU A 19 -9.05 26.29 2.83
CA LEU A 19 -8.32 25.31 3.62
C LEU A 19 -8.75 23.92 3.11
N ALA A 20 -7.91 23.29 2.29
CA ALA A 20 -8.07 21.91 1.92
C ALA A 20 -8.02 21.10 3.23
N GLY A 21 -9.19 20.60 3.68
CA GLY A 21 -9.29 19.71 4.83
C GLY A 21 -8.42 18.48 4.57
N SER A 22 -7.80 17.95 5.63
CA SER A 22 -7.09 16.67 5.52
C SER A 22 -8.04 15.60 4.95
N PRO A 23 -7.57 14.77 4.01
CA PRO A 23 -8.40 13.73 3.43
C PRO A 23 -8.91 12.82 4.55
N GLN A 24 -10.23 12.70 4.66
CA GLN A 24 -10.87 11.77 5.59
C GLN A 24 -10.85 10.38 4.96
N PRO A 25 -10.70 9.31 5.77
CA PRO A 25 -10.76 7.95 5.25
C PRO A 25 -12.10 7.71 4.54
N SER A 26 -12.02 7.11 3.35
CA SER A 26 -13.20 6.63 2.63
C SER A 26 -13.46 5.17 3.00
N ASN A 27 -14.72 4.85 3.28
CA ASN A 27 -15.18 3.48 3.53
C ASN A 27 -16.04 2.97 2.36
N ASP A 28 -15.78 3.40 1.11
CA ASP A 28 -16.45 2.84 -0.07
C ASP A 28 -16.22 1.32 -0.10
N PRO A 29 -17.27 0.51 0.08
CA PRO A 29 -17.14 -0.94 0.16
C PRO A 29 -16.53 -1.55 -1.10
N THR A 30 -16.75 -0.93 -2.27
CA THR A 30 -16.21 -1.41 -3.54
C THR A 30 -14.69 -1.29 -3.55
N VAL A 31 -14.16 -0.15 -3.12
CA VAL A 31 -12.71 0.07 -3.04
C VAL A 31 -12.10 -0.81 -1.96
N VAL A 32 -12.70 -0.84 -0.77
CA VAL A 32 -12.24 -1.69 0.34
C VAL A 32 -12.15 -3.16 -0.08
N ASN A 33 -13.18 -3.69 -0.73
CA ASN A 33 -13.19 -5.09 -1.18
C ASN A 33 -12.17 -5.35 -2.29
N SER A 34 -11.97 -4.39 -3.20
CA SER A 34 -10.94 -4.53 -4.25
C SER A 34 -9.53 -4.56 -3.70
N LEU A 35 -9.24 -3.80 -2.64
CA LEU A 35 -7.95 -3.81 -1.96
C LEU A 35 -7.72 -5.13 -1.20
N LYS A 36 -8.72 -5.62 -0.49
CA LYS A 36 -8.66 -6.95 0.16
C LYS A 36 -8.44 -8.08 -0.85
N GLN A 37 -9.07 -7.98 -2.02
CA GLN A 37 -8.85 -8.95 -3.09
C GLN A 37 -7.44 -8.85 -3.67
N LEU A 38 -6.88 -7.64 -3.80
CA LEU A 38 -5.51 -7.46 -4.24
C LEU A 38 -4.51 -8.12 -3.28
N GLU A 39 -4.72 -7.97 -1.96
CA GLU A 39 -3.89 -8.64 -0.95
C GLU A 39 -4.01 -10.18 -1.03
N GLN A 40 -5.21 -10.70 -1.28
CA GLN A 40 -5.40 -12.13 -1.49
C GLN A 40 -4.70 -12.61 -2.77
N ASP A 41 -4.87 -11.90 -3.89
CA ASP A 41 -4.21 -12.17 -5.18
C ASP A 41 -2.68 -12.17 -5.03
N MET A 42 -2.15 -11.24 -4.23
CA MET A 42 -0.72 -11.14 -3.93
C MET A 42 -0.22 -12.38 -3.19
N GLY A 43 -0.92 -12.79 -2.12
CA GLY A 43 -0.58 -14.01 -1.37
C GLY A 43 -0.62 -15.26 -2.25
N ASP A 44 -1.64 -15.39 -3.08
CA ASP A 44 -1.78 -16.50 -4.04
C ASP A 44 -0.65 -16.49 -5.10
N ALA A 45 -0.23 -15.31 -5.56
CA ALA A 45 0.87 -15.17 -6.50
C ALA A 45 2.21 -15.53 -5.84
N MET A 46 2.43 -15.15 -4.58
CA MET A 46 3.62 -15.54 -3.82
C MET A 46 3.71 -17.07 -3.65
N VAL A 47 2.59 -17.74 -3.30
CA VAL A 47 2.56 -19.21 -3.16
C VAL A 47 2.90 -19.91 -4.47
N ARG A 48 2.45 -19.36 -5.62
CA ARG A 48 2.72 -19.93 -6.95
C ARG A 48 4.05 -19.48 -7.57
N SER A 49 4.77 -18.56 -6.91
CA SER A 49 5.92 -17.87 -7.49
C SER A 49 5.60 -17.24 -8.87
N ASP A 50 4.41 -16.63 -8.97
CA ASP A 50 3.92 -15.95 -10.16
C ASP A 50 4.57 -14.55 -10.25
N ILE A 51 5.79 -14.53 -10.78
CA ILE A 51 6.62 -13.32 -10.85
C ILE A 51 5.96 -12.23 -11.69
N ASP A 52 5.30 -12.58 -12.79
CA ASP A 52 4.61 -11.63 -13.65
C ASP A 52 3.46 -10.92 -12.90
N LYS A 53 2.68 -11.68 -12.14
CA LYS A 53 1.61 -11.13 -11.32
C LYS A 53 2.16 -10.25 -10.19
N LEU A 54 3.18 -10.70 -9.47
CA LEU A 54 3.85 -9.94 -8.41
C LEU A 54 4.47 -8.65 -8.96
N ASN A 55 5.07 -8.70 -10.15
CA ASN A 55 5.63 -7.54 -10.83
C ASN A 55 4.57 -6.47 -11.17
N GLN A 56 3.32 -6.87 -11.40
CA GLN A 56 2.19 -5.94 -11.62
C GLN A 56 1.62 -5.36 -10.33
N ILE A 57 1.68 -6.11 -9.23
CA ILE A 57 1.15 -5.70 -7.92
C ILE A 57 2.12 -4.74 -7.22
N TYR A 58 3.42 -5.02 -7.24
CA TYR A 58 4.41 -4.15 -6.62
C TYR A 58 4.80 -2.99 -7.53
N ALA A 59 4.83 -1.79 -6.97
CA ALA A 59 5.35 -0.60 -7.64
C ALA A 59 6.86 -0.76 -7.97
N ASP A 60 7.36 -0.04 -8.98
CA ASP A 60 8.78 -0.12 -9.36
C ASP A 60 9.73 0.37 -8.25
N ASP A 61 9.26 1.31 -7.43
CA ASP A 61 9.95 1.85 -6.26
C ASP A 61 9.57 1.13 -4.94
N PHE A 62 8.95 -0.06 -5.03
CA PHE A 62 8.56 -0.85 -3.86
C PHE A 62 9.75 -1.18 -2.97
N ALA A 63 9.51 -1.12 -1.66
CA ALA A 63 10.42 -1.64 -0.66
C ALA A 63 9.64 -2.21 0.53
N THR A 64 10.18 -3.26 1.13
CA THR A 64 9.64 -3.87 2.35
C THR A 64 10.67 -3.91 3.46
N ILE A 65 10.19 -3.90 4.71
CA ILE A 65 11.02 -4.10 5.91
C ILE A 65 10.48 -5.33 6.65
N GLY A 66 11.27 -6.38 6.67
CA GLY A 66 10.96 -7.59 7.42
C GLY A 66 11.33 -7.49 8.91
N SER A 67 11.00 -8.53 9.67
CA SER A 67 11.28 -8.63 11.11
C SER A 67 12.77 -8.56 11.48
N SER A 68 13.67 -8.79 10.54
CA SER A 68 15.12 -8.61 10.72
C SER A 68 15.59 -7.16 10.64
N GLY A 69 14.70 -6.23 10.22
CA GLY A 69 15.05 -4.83 9.93
C GLY A 69 15.74 -4.63 8.57
N LYS A 70 15.94 -5.69 7.78
CA LYS A 70 16.50 -5.57 6.42
C LYS A 70 15.46 -4.93 5.51
N VAL A 71 15.89 -3.93 4.74
CA VAL A 71 15.12 -3.36 3.63
C VAL A 71 15.37 -4.21 2.38
N THR A 72 14.30 -4.68 1.74
CA THR A 72 14.32 -5.48 0.52
C THR A 72 13.58 -4.72 -0.58
N THR A 73 14.19 -4.54 -1.74
CA THR A 73 13.57 -3.88 -2.91
C THR A 73 12.68 -4.86 -3.69
N LYS A 74 11.84 -4.33 -4.61
CA LYS A 74 11.05 -5.15 -5.54
C LYS A 74 11.93 -6.16 -6.27
N LYS A 75 13.06 -5.71 -6.81
CA LYS A 75 13.99 -6.56 -7.55
C LYS A 75 14.50 -7.72 -6.71
N ASP A 76 14.98 -7.41 -5.50
CA ASP A 76 15.53 -8.42 -4.60
C ASP A 76 14.45 -9.43 -4.19
N LEU A 77 13.23 -8.93 -3.87
CA LEU A 77 12.11 -9.77 -3.49
C LEU A 77 11.70 -10.74 -4.61
N LEU A 78 11.55 -10.25 -5.84
CA LEU A 78 11.20 -11.10 -6.98
C LEU A 78 12.30 -12.12 -7.28
N GLN A 79 13.57 -11.74 -7.16
CA GLN A 79 14.69 -12.64 -7.33
C GLN A 79 14.73 -13.75 -6.26
N ASP A 80 14.37 -13.45 -5.00
CA ASP A 80 14.27 -14.45 -3.95
C ASP A 80 13.18 -15.50 -4.28
N PHE A 81 12.03 -15.09 -4.82
CA PHE A 81 10.98 -16.01 -5.28
C PHE A 81 11.41 -16.84 -6.50
N GLU A 82 12.13 -16.25 -7.47
CA GLU A 82 12.65 -16.97 -8.66
C GLU A 82 13.71 -18.02 -8.30
N SER A 83 14.57 -17.71 -7.31
CA SER A 83 15.68 -18.58 -6.93
C SER A 83 15.28 -19.78 -6.09
N PHE A 84 14.02 -19.89 -5.67
CA PHE A 84 13.50 -20.90 -4.75
C PHE A 84 14.21 -20.97 -3.39
N HIS A 85 15.01 -19.98 -3.04
CA HIS A 85 15.59 -19.85 -1.70
C HIS A 85 14.54 -19.61 -0.64
N ASP A 86 13.46 -18.91 -1.04
CA ASP A 86 12.28 -18.68 -0.23
C ASP A 86 11.08 -19.37 -0.87
N LYS A 87 10.58 -20.43 -0.23
CA LYS A 87 9.43 -21.18 -0.70
C LYS A 87 8.25 -21.02 0.24
N LEU A 88 7.28 -20.24 -0.19
CA LEU A 88 5.99 -20.13 0.45
C LEU A 88 5.07 -21.29 -0.01
N VAL A 89 4.64 -22.13 0.93
CA VAL A 89 3.80 -23.29 0.64
C VAL A 89 2.31 -22.96 0.81
N SER A 90 1.97 -22.17 1.81
CA SER A 90 0.63 -21.63 2.01
C SER A 90 0.69 -20.25 2.63
N PHE A 91 -0.34 -19.46 2.33
CA PHE A 91 -0.53 -18.08 2.79
C PHE A 91 -2.02 -17.90 3.10
N GLU A 92 -2.36 -17.84 4.37
CA GLU A 92 -3.73 -17.76 4.83
C GLU A 92 -3.95 -16.44 5.56
N ASN A 93 -4.57 -15.48 4.86
CA ASN A 93 -4.92 -14.19 5.45
C ASN A 93 -5.98 -14.34 6.53
N GLY A 94 -5.73 -13.70 7.68
CA GLY A 94 -6.72 -13.41 8.68
C GLY A 94 -7.57 -12.17 8.34
N PRO A 95 -8.27 -11.61 9.32
CA PRO A 95 -9.00 -10.37 9.13
C PRO A 95 -8.08 -9.22 8.69
N MET A 96 -8.57 -8.42 7.72
CA MET A 96 -7.87 -7.25 7.20
C MET A 96 -8.67 -5.98 7.50
N ASP A 97 -7.98 -4.94 7.96
CA ASP A 97 -8.50 -3.57 8.02
C ASP A 97 -7.95 -2.74 6.87
N VAL A 98 -8.79 -1.89 6.30
CA VAL A 98 -8.47 -1.08 5.12
C VAL A 98 -8.89 0.37 5.37
N GLN A 99 -7.96 1.30 5.19
CA GLN A 99 -8.22 2.73 5.26
C GLN A 99 -7.79 3.39 3.95
N VAL A 100 -8.69 4.13 3.30
CA VAL A 100 -8.47 4.76 1.99
C VAL A 100 -8.50 6.27 2.13
N PHE A 101 -7.46 6.95 1.66
CA PHE A 101 -7.27 8.40 1.69
C PHE A 101 -7.05 8.93 0.26
N GLY A 102 -8.11 9.01 -0.53
CA GLY A 102 -8.02 9.37 -1.96
C GLY A 102 -7.29 8.28 -2.76
N ASP A 103 -6.13 8.61 -3.31
CA ASP A 103 -5.32 7.68 -4.10
C ASP A 103 -4.25 6.93 -3.26
N VAL A 104 -4.34 7.01 -1.94
CA VAL A 104 -3.48 6.27 -1.01
C VAL A 104 -4.33 5.38 -0.12
N ALA A 105 -3.89 4.17 0.16
CA ALA A 105 -4.54 3.27 1.09
C ALA A 105 -3.52 2.60 2.02
N VAL A 106 -3.97 2.29 3.23
CA VAL A 106 -3.25 1.44 4.18
C VAL A 106 -4.09 0.20 4.42
N VAL A 107 -3.50 -0.96 4.22
CA VAL A 107 -4.09 -2.26 4.56
C VAL A 107 -3.22 -2.91 5.60
N HIS A 108 -3.81 -3.45 6.65
CA HIS A 108 -3.07 -4.24 7.61
C HIS A 108 -3.88 -5.45 8.06
N GLY A 109 -3.16 -6.48 8.46
CA GLY A 109 -3.80 -7.73 8.85
C GLY A 109 -2.83 -8.70 9.49
N SER A 110 -3.28 -9.93 9.58
CA SER A 110 -2.47 -11.05 10.01
C SER A 110 -2.47 -12.13 8.94
N VAL A 111 -1.45 -12.97 8.96
CA VAL A 111 -1.31 -14.10 8.05
C VAL A 111 -0.70 -15.29 8.78
N THR A 112 -1.16 -16.49 8.42
CA THR A 112 -0.50 -17.74 8.79
C THR A 112 0.20 -18.29 7.55
N GLU A 113 1.51 -18.49 7.65
CA GLU A 113 2.34 -18.96 6.55
C GLU A 113 2.95 -20.33 6.86
N LYS A 114 3.01 -21.18 5.82
CA LYS A 114 3.94 -22.30 5.77
C LYS A 114 5.04 -21.95 4.80
N ARG A 115 6.27 -21.83 5.30
CA ARG A 115 7.40 -21.31 4.54
C ARG A 115 8.68 -22.05 4.88
N THR A 116 9.52 -22.27 3.88
CA THR A 116 10.91 -22.69 4.06
C THR A 116 11.83 -21.64 3.46
N GLN A 117 12.89 -21.28 4.17
CA GLN A 117 13.92 -20.36 3.70
C GLN A 117 15.28 -21.05 3.85
N ASP A 118 16.02 -21.16 2.75
CA ASP A 118 17.29 -21.92 2.70
C ASP A 118 17.17 -23.33 3.32
N GLY A 119 16.05 -24.00 3.05
CA GLY A 119 15.76 -25.35 3.55
C GLY A 119 15.34 -25.43 5.03
N LYS A 120 15.25 -24.30 5.72
CA LYS A 120 14.79 -24.25 7.13
C LYS A 120 13.31 -23.87 7.18
N ASP A 121 12.57 -24.54 8.08
CA ASP A 121 11.19 -24.16 8.36
C ASP A 121 11.15 -22.80 9.08
N THR A 122 10.52 -21.83 8.42
CA THR A 122 10.28 -20.47 8.93
C THR A 122 8.79 -20.16 9.05
N SER A 123 7.94 -21.20 9.00
CA SER A 123 6.48 -21.09 9.16
C SER A 123 6.08 -20.35 10.44
N GLY A 124 4.93 -19.72 10.43
CA GLY A 124 4.42 -19.02 11.61
C GLY A 124 3.28 -18.06 11.32
N GLN A 125 2.93 -17.31 12.36
CA GLN A 125 1.99 -16.21 12.26
C GLN A 125 2.74 -14.89 12.19
N PHE A 126 2.24 -14.01 11.32
CA PHE A 126 2.79 -12.67 11.12
C PHE A 126 1.67 -11.65 11.15
N VAL A 127 2.01 -10.43 11.52
CA VAL A 127 1.23 -9.23 11.27
C VAL A 127 1.94 -8.42 10.22
N TRP A 128 1.17 -7.77 9.37
CA TRP A 128 1.72 -6.99 8.25
C TRP A 128 0.92 -5.71 8.02
N MET A 129 1.54 -4.76 7.34
CA MET A 129 0.93 -3.53 6.91
C MET A 129 1.51 -3.13 5.56
N ASP A 130 0.63 -2.85 4.61
CA ASP A 130 0.96 -2.39 3.28
C ASP A 130 0.42 -0.99 3.03
N LEU A 131 1.25 -0.16 2.43
CA LEU A 131 0.88 1.13 1.87
C LEU A 131 0.71 0.95 0.37
N LEU A 132 -0.46 1.33 -0.11
CA LEU A 132 -0.80 1.26 -1.53
C LEU A 132 -1.05 2.66 -2.09
N GLU A 133 -0.68 2.83 -3.35
CA GLU A 133 -1.00 4.02 -4.14
C GLU A 133 -1.76 3.63 -5.40
N LYS A 134 -2.66 4.50 -5.83
CA LYS A 134 -3.34 4.37 -7.10
C LYS A 134 -2.53 5.09 -8.17
N ARG A 135 -1.82 4.34 -9.01
CA ARG A 135 -1.00 4.84 -10.12
C ARG A 135 -1.64 4.45 -11.44
N ASP A 136 -1.90 5.40 -12.32
CA ASP A 136 -2.56 5.18 -13.63
C ASP A 136 -3.88 4.39 -13.52
N GLY A 137 -4.66 4.70 -12.47
CA GLY A 137 -5.95 4.07 -12.21
C GLY A 137 -5.90 2.67 -11.57
N LYS A 138 -4.70 2.14 -11.29
CA LYS A 138 -4.48 0.82 -10.66
C LYS A 138 -3.87 0.97 -9.28
N TRP A 139 -4.33 0.18 -8.33
CA TRP A 139 -3.69 0.08 -7.02
C TRP A 139 -2.42 -0.78 -7.11
N VAL A 140 -1.33 -0.26 -6.55
CA VAL A 140 -0.04 -0.96 -6.44
C VAL A 140 0.51 -0.81 -5.03
N VAL A 141 1.19 -1.83 -4.53
CA VAL A 141 1.85 -1.80 -3.22
C VAL A 141 3.17 -1.05 -3.35
N VAL A 142 3.36 0.01 -2.57
CA VAL A 142 4.58 0.84 -2.61
C VAL A 142 5.50 0.59 -1.42
N ARG A 143 4.93 0.25 -0.26
CA ARG A 143 5.70 -0.11 0.94
C ARG A 143 5.01 -1.25 1.68
N SER A 144 5.82 -2.08 2.31
CA SER A 144 5.35 -3.17 3.16
C SER A 144 6.19 -3.25 4.43
N ALA A 145 5.58 -3.67 5.50
CA ALA A 145 6.27 -4.04 6.72
C ALA A 145 5.60 -5.25 7.36
N GLY A 146 6.38 -6.16 7.90
CA GLY A 146 5.86 -7.34 8.58
C GLY A 146 6.68 -7.75 9.79
N ALA A 147 6.01 -8.33 10.77
CA ALA A 147 6.64 -8.86 11.97
C ALA A 147 6.05 -10.20 12.36
N ARG A 148 6.91 -11.11 12.82
CA ARG A 148 6.48 -12.39 13.36
C ARG A 148 5.76 -12.19 14.70
N VAL A 149 4.63 -12.85 14.88
CA VAL A 149 3.95 -12.93 16.16
C VAL A 149 4.71 -13.92 17.04
N LYS A 150 5.00 -13.50 18.28
CA LYS A 150 5.74 -14.35 19.27
C LYS A 150 4.79 -15.31 19.97
#